data_d36c9bb035ef36cca2cb0d3b3a903e01
#
_entry.id   d36c9bb035ef36cca2cb0d3b3a903e01
#
_cell.length_a   1.000
_cell.length_b   1.000
_cell.length_c   1.000
_cell.angle_alpha   90.00
_cell.angle_beta   90.00
_cell.angle_gamma   90.00
#
_symmetry.space_group_name_H-M   'P 1'
#
loop_
_entity.id
_entity.type
_entity.pdbx_description
1 polymer ?
#
loop_
_entity_poly.entity_id
_entity_poly.type
_entity_poly.pdbx_seq_one_letter_code
_entity_poly.pdbx_strand_id
1 'polypeptide(L)'
;MKIAVLSDTHGLLRQEVLRLIGESDAVIHGGDINSQKIIDEMKAAAKPGTPFYIVRGNNDKEWAEYLPHHLEFTLAGIRFYVVHNKKELPEDLGDRQVIIFGHSHKYLEEERDSRLWLNPGSCGRRRFNQNITMAVLEIREDEETCTESGDETPVWSVERIDIPHEKGAGRPADRSADRPGERQESSSGKSEEDRDVRIPDGDLLGVITKILRRMDKGQQVGKIAADMGLDQKFVEQVCRIRVTHPGVTAHGILDKMEVNRTGR
;
A
#
# COMPACT_ATOMS: atom_id res chain seq x y z
N MET A 1 -15.92 -4.95 -20.29
CA MET A 1 -14.88 -5.74 -19.61
C MET A 1 -14.61 -5.11 -18.24
N LYS A 2 -14.63 -5.90 -17.15
CA LYS A 2 -14.40 -5.43 -15.77
C LYS A 2 -13.02 -5.87 -15.27
N ILE A 3 -12.20 -4.94 -14.78
CA ILE A 3 -10.81 -5.19 -14.38
C ILE A 3 -10.64 -4.80 -12.91
N ALA A 4 -10.21 -5.74 -12.06
CA ALA A 4 -9.81 -5.42 -10.69
C ALA A 4 -8.40 -4.83 -10.70
N VAL A 5 -8.25 -3.62 -10.21
CA VAL A 5 -6.95 -2.93 -10.09
C VAL A 5 -6.62 -2.75 -8.63
N LEU A 6 -5.53 -3.36 -8.18
CA LEU A 6 -5.08 -3.35 -6.79
C LEU A 6 -3.56 -3.19 -6.69
N SER A 7 -3.08 -2.78 -5.52
CA SER A 7 -1.65 -2.64 -5.21
C SER A 7 -1.42 -2.74 -3.71
N ASP A 8 -0.16 -2.91 -3.33
CA ASP A 8 0.29 -2.77 -1.94
C ASP A 8 -0.50 -3.65 -0.96
N THR A 9 -0.67 -4.94 -1.31
CA THR A 9 -1.35 -5.94 -0.46
C THR A 9 -0.54 -6.30 0.78
N HIS A 10 0.80 -6.23 0.71
CA HIS A 10 1.70 -6.48 1.85
C HIS A 10 1.35 -7.74 2.66
N GLY A 11 1.11 -8.84 1.96
CA GLY A 11 0.83 -10.15 2.57
C GLY A 11 -0.56 -10.28 3.18
N LEU A 12 -1.51 -9.39 2.85
CA LEU A 12 -2.89 -9.47 3.33
C LEU A 12 -3.88 -9.27 2.17
N LEU A 13 -4.74 -10.26 1.96
CA LEU A 13 -5.93 -10.15 1.12
C LEU A 13 -7.18 -10.12 2.00
N ARG A 14 -8.10 -9.22 1.70
CA ARG A 14 -9.38 -9.09 2.37
C ARG A 14 -10.46 -9.81 1.58
N GLN A 15 -11.52 -10.27 2.25
CA GLN A 15 -12.61 -10.98 1.60
C GLN A 15 -13.29 -10.13 0.52
N GLU A 16 -13.42 -8.82 0.74
CA GLU A 16 -13.98 -7.88 -0.23
C GLU A 16 -13.13 -7.79 -1.50
N VAL A 17 -11.79 -7.83 -1.35
CA VAL A 17 -10.85 -7.83 -2.48
C VAL A 17 -10.99 -9.13 -3.27
N LEU A 18 -11.02 -10.28 -2.58
CA LEU A 18 -11.19 -11.59 -3.20
C LEU A 18 -12.53 -11.69 -3.94
N ARG A 19 -13.62 -11.17 -3.36
CA ARG A 19 -14.93 -11.13 -4.02
C ARG A 19 -14.87 -10.31 -5.34
N LEU A 20 -14.28 -9.13 -5.30
CA LEU A 20 -14.15 -8.26 -6.48
C LEU A 20 -13.27 -8.90 -7.56
N ILE A 21 -12.19 -9.60 -7.18
CA ILE A 21 -11.37 -10.39 -8.10
C ILE A 21 -12.23 -11.47 -8.77
N GLY A 22 -13.06 -12.19 -8.00
CA GLY A 22 -13.95 -13.22 -8.53
C GLY A 22 -15.03 -12.71 -9.48
N GLU A 23 -15.39 -11.43 -9.39
CA GLU A 23 -16.35 -10.77 -10.27
C GLU A 23 -15.70 -10.18 -11.54
N SER A 24 -14.37 -10.06 -11.57
CA SER A 24 -13.63 -9.39 -12.63
C SER A 24 -13.25 -10.32 -13.78
N ASP A 25 -13.00 -9.74 -14.95
CA ASP A 25 -12.58 -10.43 -16.16
C ASP A 25 -11.06 -10.40 -16.35
N ALA A 26 -10.38 -9.47 -15.64
CA ALA A 26 -8.92 -9.38 -15.56
C ALA A 26 -8.51 -8.81 -14.21
N VAL A 27 -7.25 -9.04 -13.82
CA VAL A 27 -6.68 -8.53 -12.56
C VAL A 27 -5.34 -7.87 -12.85
N ILE A 28 -5.17 -6.63 -12.34
CA ILE A 28 -3.91 -5.89 -12.41
C ILE A 28 -3.42 -5.63 -10.98
N HIS A 29 -2.18 -6.00 -10.68
CA HIS A 29 -1.55 -5.75 -9.38
C HIS A 29 -0.30 -4.89 -9.52
N GLY A 30 -0.31 -3.71 -8.91
CA GLY A 30 0.74 -2.70 -9.00
C GLY A 30 1.97 -2.94 -8.10
N GLY A 31 2.18 -4.17 -7.58
CA GLY A 31 3.37 -4.52 -6.79
C GLY A 31 3.18 -4.43 -5.27
N ASP A 32 4.26 -4.74 -4.52
CA ASP A 32 4.29 -4.86 -3.06
C ASP A 32 3.31 -5.91 -2.52
N ILE A 33 3.50 -7.12 -2.99
CA ILE A 33 2.67 -8.31 -2.75
C ILE A 33 3.10 -9.01 -1.46
N ASN A 34 4.41 -9.18 -1.27
CA ASN A 34 5.17 -9.79 -0.18
C ASN A 34 5.21 -11.32 -0.16
N SER A 35 4.39 -12.05 -0.88
CA SER A 35 4.55 -13.52 -0.97
C SER A 35 3.80 -14.14 -2.15
N GLN A 36 4.30 -15.27 -2.64
CA GLN A 36 3.65 -16.10 -3.66
C GLN A 36 2.23 -16.51 -3.24
N LYS A 37 2.02 -16.79 -1.96
CA LYS A 37 0.73 -17.17 -1.40
C LYS A 37 -0.40 -16.18 -1.76
N ILE A 38 -0.10 -14.88 -1.76
CA ILE A 38 -1.07 -13.84 -2.13
C ILE A 38 -1.50 -13.98 -3.59
N ILE A 39 -0.54 -14.24 -4.49
CA ILE A 39 -0.85 -14.48 -5.91
C ILE A 39 -1.70 -15.73 -6.07
N ASP A 40 -1.39 -16.80 -5.36
CA ASP A 40 -2.12 -18.06 -5.40
C ASP A 40 -3.55 -17.88 -4.87
N GLU A 41 -3.74 -17.12 -3.80
CA GLU A 41 -5.07 -16.80 -3.25
C GLU A 41 -5.89 -15.94 -4.22
N MET A 42 -5.28 -14.95 -4.90
CA MET A 42 -5.94 -14.16 -5.93
C MET A 42 -6.39 -15.03 -7.11
N LYS A 43 -5.50 -15.91 -7.60
CA LYS A 43 -5.81 -16.83 -8.69
C LYS A 43 -6.91 -17.83 -8.32
N ALA A 44 -6.92 -18.30 -7.08
CA ALA A 44 -7.96 -19.22 -6.59
C ALA A 44 -9.34 -18.56 -6.47
N ALA A 45 -9.38 -17.24 -6.22
CA ALA A 45 -10.63 -16.48 -6.14
C ALA A 45 -11.18 -16.05 -7.51
N ALA A 46 -10.32 -15.95 -8.52
CA ALA A 46 -10.69 -15.51 -9.86
C ALA A 46 -11.46 -16.59 -10.65
N LYS A 47 -12.18 -16.16 -11.65
CA LYS A 47 -12.80 -17.06 -12.63
C LYS A 47 -11.73 -17.88 -13.37
N PRO A 48 -12.01 -19.12 -13.79
CA PRO A 48 -11.07 -19.87 -14.62
C PRO A 48 -10.71 -19.11 -15.89
N GLY A 49 -9.41 -19.00 -16.17
CA GLY A 49 -8.90 -18.31 -17.36
C GLY A 49 -8.74 -16.79 -17.21
N THR A 50 -9.05 -16.20 -16.07
CA THR A 50 -8.82 -14.76 -15.80
C THR A 50 -7.33 -14.42 -15.96
N PRO A 51 -6.95 -13.47 -16.82
CA PRO A 51 -5.56 -13.01 -16.95
C PRO A 51 -5.15 -12.16 -15.76
N PHE A 52 -3.87 -12.32 -15.36
CA PHE A 52 -3.23 -11.55 -14.28
C PHE A 52 -2.04 -10.78 -14.82
N TYR A 53 -2.04 -9.47 -14.61
CA TYR A 53 -0.97 -8.55 -14.94
C TYR A 53 -0.35 -8.05 -13.65
N ILE A 54 0.80 -8.60 -13.27
CA ILE A 54 1.40 -8.37 -11.95
C ILE A 54 2.83 -7.86 -12.14
N VAL A 55 3.15 -6.73 -11.52
CA VAL A 55 4.52 -6.23 -11.44
C VAL A 55 5.07 -6.42 -10.02
N ARG A 56 6.39 -6.54 -9.89
CA ARG A 56 7.03 -6.58 -8.58
C ARG A 56 7.19 -5.17 -8.02
N GLY A 57 6.99 -5.03 -6.71
CA GLY A 57 7.27 -3.81 -5.97
C GLY A 57 8.64 -3.85 -5.27
N ASN A 58 9.00 -2.77 -4.59
CA ASN A 58 10.28 -2.68 -3.88
C ASN A 58 10.36 -3.58 -2.62
N ASN A 59 9.23 -4.02 -2.09
CA ASN A 59 9.17 -4.99 -0.98
C ASN A 59 9.08 -6.44 -1.44
N ASP A 60 8.91 -6.69 -2.73
CA ASP A 60 8.92 -8.01 -3.32
C ASP A 60 10.37 -8.42 -3.65
N LYS A 61 10.96 -9.21 -2.75
CA LYS A 61 12.38 -9.58 -2.80
C LYS A 61 12.60 -10.79 -3.71
N GLU A 62 13.55 -11.63 -3.38
CA GLU A 62 14.05 -12.78 -4.17
C GLU A 62 12.92 -13.73 -4.63
N TRP A 63 11.89 -13.94 -3.80
CA TRP A 63 10.75 -14.79 -4.15
C TRP A 63 10.00 -14.33 -5.43
N ALA A 64 10.10 -13.04 -5.78
CA ALA A 64 9.40 -12.40 -6.88
C ALA A 64 10.30 -12.07 -8.08
N GLU A 65 11.49 -12.66 -8.19
CA GLU A 65 12.44 -12.42 -9.31
C GLU A 65 11.83 -12.71 -10.67
N TYR A 66 10.88 -13.64 -10.75
CA TYR A 66 10.17 -13.98 -11.97
C TYR A 66 9.12 -12.93 -12.39
N LEU A 67 8.74 -12.01 -11.49
CA LEU A 67 7.81 -10.93 -11.82
C LEU A 67 8.55 -9.75 -12.47
N PRO A 68 8.00 -9.18 -13.54
CA PRO A 68 8.60 -8.03 -14.21
C PRO A 68 8.52 -6.77 -13.33
N HIS A 69 9.45 -5.83 -13.56
CA HIS A 69 9.42 -4.51 -12.92
C HIS A 69 8.31 -3.60 -13.49
N HIS A 70 8.01 -3.76 -14.77
CA HIS A 70 6.90 -3.10 -15.45
C HIS A 70 6.29 -4.04 -16.47
N LEU A 71 5.06 -3.74 -16.87
CA LEU A 71 4.34 -4.43 -17.92
C LEU A 71 3.74 -3.44 -18.90
N GLU A 72 3.80 -3.82 -20.17
CA GLU A 72 3.11 -3.17 -21.27
C GLU A 72 2.25 -4.21 -21.97
N PHE A 73 0.98 -3.93 -22.14
CA PHE A 73 0.05 -4.83 -22.79
C PHE A 73 -1.16 -4.09 -23.35
N THR A 74 -1.86 -4.73 -24.26
CA THR A 74 -3.16 -4.25 -24.77
C THR A 74 -4.25 -5.17 -24.24
N LEU A 75 -5.31 -4.56 -23.71
CA LEU A 75 -6.47 -5.27 -23.21
C LEU A 75 -7.73 -4.51 -23.63
N ALA A 76 -8.68 -5.18 -24.28
CA ALA A 76 -9.88 -4.57 -24.86
C ALA A 76 -9.60 -3.29 -25.68
N GLY A 77 -8.58 -3.34 -26.54
CA GLY A 77 -8.19 -2.21 -27.40
C GLY A 77 -7.40 -1.10 -26.73
N ILE A 78 -7.30 -1.08 -25.39
CA ILE A 78 -6.59 -0.07 -24.60
C ILE A 78 -5.15 -0.51 -24.31
N ARG A 79 -4.19 0.42 -24.44
CA ARG A 79 -2.78 0.20 -24.13
C ARG A 79 -2.45 0.63 -22.71
N PHE A 80 -1.97 -0.34 -21.93
CA PHE A 80 -1.62 -0.18 -20.53
C PHE A 80 -0.11 -0.09 -20.34
N TYR A 81 0.29 0.68 -19.35
CA TYR A 81 1.60 0.62 -18.72
C TYR A 81 1.42 0.44 -17.21
N VAL A 82 2.03 -0.58 -16.63
CA VAL A 82 1.96 -0.87 -15.19
C VAL A 82 3.36 -0.88 -14.61
N VAL A 83 3.59 -0.14 -13.55
CA VAL A 83 4.86 -0.08 -12.81
C VAL A 83 4.57 0.14 -11.33
N HIS A 84 5.42 -0.35 -10.44
CA HIS A 84 5.17 -0.14 -9.02
C HIS A 84 5.40 1.32 -8.60
N ASN A 85 6.53 1.91 -8.97
CA ASN A 85 6.87 3.27 -8.56
C ASN A 85 6.76 4.23 -9.74
N LYS A 86 5.91 5.28 -9.60
CA LYS A 86 5.72 6.33 -10.61
C LYS A 86 7.03 6.99 -11.08
N LYS A 87 8.08 6.98 -10.26
CA LYS A 87 9.40 7.54 -10.61
C LYS A 87 10.18 6.70 -11.63
N GLU A 88 9.75 5.47 -11.86
CA GLU A 88 10.36 4.54 -12.81
C GLU A 88 9.66 4.56 -14.17
N LEU A 89 8.71 5.47 -14.38
CA LEU A 89 8.07 5.69 -15.66
C LEU A 89 9.07 6.23 -16.69
N PRO A 90 9.02 5.80 -17.95
CA PRO A 90 9.83 6.37 -19.01
C PRO A 90 9.41 7.83 -19.26
N GLU A 91 10.35 8.64 -19.77
CA GLU A 91 10.08 10.04 -20.14
C GLU A 91 9.04 10.12 -21.25
N ASP A 92 9.11 9.21 -22.22
CA ASP A 92 8.13 9.09 -23.31
C ASP A 92 7.18 7.91 -23.03
N LEU A 93 5.93 8.23 -22.82
CA LEU A 93 4.85 7.25 -22.65
C LEU A 93 4.21 6.82 -23.97
N GLY A 94 4.63 7.40 -25.11
CA GLY A 94 4.13 7.06 -26.43
C GLY A 94 2.60 7.08 -26.51
N ASP A 95 2.01 5.99 -26.95
CA ASP A 95 0.57 5.83 -27.17
C ASP A 95 -0.16 5.07 -26.05
N ARG A 96 0.46 4.93 -24.87
CA ARG A 96 -0.14 4.28 -23.71
C ARG A 96 -1.25 5.16 -23.14
N GLN A 97 -2.44 4.58 -22.98
CA GLN A 97 -3.65 5.29 -22.59
C GLN A 97 -3.93 5.20 -21.08
N VAL A 98 -3.56 4.07 -20.46
CA VAL A 98 -3.78 3.84 -19.03
C VAL A 98 -2.46 3.52 -18.33
N ILE A 99 -2.10 4.36 -17.36
CA ILE A 99 -0.87 4.27 -16.57
C ILE A 99 -1.26 3.88 -15.13
N ILE A 100 -0.86 2.67 -14.72
CA ILE A 100 -1.15 2.15 -13.37
C ILE A 100 0.13 2.07 -12.55
N PHE A 101 0.07 2.53 -11.30
CA PHE A 101 1.18 2.48 -10.36
C PHE A 101 0.69 2.35 -8.92
N GLY A 102 1.58 1.94 -7.99
CA GLY A 102 1.31 1.77 -6.55
C GLY A 102 2.21 2.64 -5.69
N HIS A 103 2.89 2.01 -4.72
CA HIS A 103 3.96 2.52 -3.87
C HIS A 103 3.57 3.61 -2.86
N SER A 104 2.79 4.60 -3.26
CA SER A 104 2.41 5.71 -2.38
C SER A 104 1.30 5.37 -1.39
N HIS A 105 0.60 4.26 -1.59
CA HIS A 105 -0.61 3.83 -0.88
C HIS A 105 -1.77 4.85 -0.93
N LYS A 106 -1.66 5.88 -1.76
CA LYS A 106 -2.68 6.93 -1.90
C LYS A 106 -3.45 6.71 -3.18
N TYR A 107 -4.76 6.63 -3.06
CA TYR A 107 -5.62 6.61 -4.23
C TYR A 107 -5.40 7.87 -5.07
N LEU A 108 -5.24 7.68 -6.36
CA LEU A 108 -5.18 8.76 -7.34
C LEU A 108 -5.85 8.27 -8.62
N GLU A 109 -6.74 9.10 -9.12
CA GLU A 109 -7.38 8.96 -10.41
C GLU A 109 -7.33 10.34 -11.07
N GLU A 110 -6.66 10.43 -12.19
CA GLU A 110 -6.43 11.70 -12.89
C GLU A 110 -6.40 11.43 -14.39
N GLU A 111 -7.19 12.16 -15.14
CA GLU A 111 -7.04 12.24 -16.59
C GLU A 111 -6.14 13.41 -16.96
N ARG A 112 -5.03 13.11 -17.60
CA ARG A 112 -4.07 14.10 -18.06
C ARG A 112 -3.44 13.67 -19.38
N ASP A 113 -3.34 14.60 -20.32
CA ASP A 113 -2.80 14.37 -21.66
C ASP A 113 -3.50 13.19 -22.39
N SER A 114 -4.83 13.13 -22.30
CA SER A 114 -5.67 12.05 -22.84
C SER A 114 -5.29 10.65 -22.32
N ARG A 115 -4.74 10.57 -21.10
CA ARG A 115 -4.36 9.34 -20.43
C ARG A 115 -4.97 9.27 -19.05
N LEU A 116 -5.40 8.08 -18.66
CA LEU A 116 -5.75 7.77 -17.28
C LEU A 116 -4.50 7.47 -16.45
N TRP A 117 -4.30 8.20 -15.38
CA TRP A 117 -3.30 7.94 -14.35
C TRP A 117 -3.99 7.38 -13.11
N LEU A 118 -3.73 6.13 -12.79
CA LEU A 118 -4.44 5.42 -11.73
C LEU A 118 -3.47 4.82 -10.72
N ASN A 119 -3.63 5.21 -9.46
CA ASN A 119 -3.09 4.50 -8.32
C ASN A 119 -4.28 3.98 -7.50
N PRO A 120 -4.48 2.67 -7.39
CA PRO A 120 -5.63 2.12 -6.66
C PRO A 120 -5.54 2.29 -5.14
N GLY A 121 -4.45 2.87 -4.63
CA GLY A 121 -4.13 2.93 -3.21
C GLY A 121 -3.57 1.60 -2.72
N SER A 122 -3.78 1.30 -1.42
CA SER A 122 -3.39 0.04 -0.80
C SER A 122 -4.61 -0.71 -0.32
N CYS A 123 -4.76 -1.96 -0.73
CA CYS A 123 -5.85 -2.83 -0.28
C CYS A 123 -5.44 -3.83 0.82
N GLY A 124 -4.19 -3.78 1.25
CA GLY A 124 -3.62 -4.61 2.30
C GLY A 124 -3.82 -4.06 3.71
N ARG A 125 -2.74 -4.08 4.49
CA ARG A 125 -2.73 -3.55 5.86
C ARG A 125 -2.88 -2.05 5.87
N ARG A 126 -3.79 -1.53 6.71
CA ARG A 126 -3.97 -0.08 6.87
C ARG A 126 -2.69 0.57 7.38
N ARG A 127 -2.25 1.61 6.70
CA ARG A 127 -1.10 2.44 7.09
C ARG A 127 -1.51 3.92 7.17
N PHE A 128 -0.94 4.66 8.12
CA PHE A 128 -1.01 6.13 8.21
C PHE A 128 -2.41 6.75 8.10
N ASN A 129 -3.44 6.16 8.70
CA ASN A 129 -4.82 6.66 8.60
C ASN A 129 -5.37 6.79 7.16
N GLN A 130 -4.69 6.18 6.17
CA GLN A 130 -5.21 6.15 4.81
C GLN A 130 -6.38 5.17 4.71
N ASN A 131 -7.30 5.46 3.81
CA ASN A 131 -8.34 4.52 3.47
C ASN A 131 -7.72 3.30 2.81
N ILE A 132 -8.30 2.14 3.07
CA ILE A 132 -7.97 0.91 2.36
C ILE A 132 -8.78 0.95 1.08
N THR A 133 -8.10 0.96 -0.07
CA THR A 133 -8.76 1.15 -1.36
C THR A 133 -8.26 0.19 -2.42
N MET A 134 -9.09 -0.05 -3.40
CA MET A 134 -8.74 -0.59 -4.71
C MET A 134 -9.58 0.13 -5.77
N ALA A 135 -9.38 -0.19 -7.04
CA ALA A 135 -10.20 0.34 -8.11
C ALA A 135 -10.80 -0.80 -8.94
N VAL A 136 -11.94 -0.52 -9.55
CA VAL A 136 -12.51 -1.33 -10.63
C VAL A 136 -12.51 -0.45 -11.88
N LEU A 137 -11.79 -0.90 -12.91
CA LEU A 137 -11.77 -0.24 -14.22
C LEU A 137 -12.69 -1.02 -15.15
N GLU A 138 -13.71 -0.35 -15.68
CA GLU A 138 -14.60 -0.91 -16.70
C GLU A 138 -14.26 -0.33 -18.06
N ILE A 139 -14.06 -1.20 -19.05
CA ILE A 139 -13.90 -0.83 -20.46
C ILE A 139 -15.17 -1.26 -21.19
N ARG A 140 -15.78 -0.32 -21.89
CA ARG A 140 -16.95 -0.54 -22.75
C ARG A 140 -16.57 -0.35 -24.20
N GLU A 141 -17.05 -1.21 -25.04
CA GLU A 141 -17.09 -0.98 -26.47
C GLU A 141 -18.33 -0.12 -26.73
N ASP A 142 -18.16 1.11 -27.20
CA ASP A 142 -19.30 1.95 -27.54
C ASP A 142 -19.88 1.48 -28.88
N GLU A 143 -21.02 0.81 -28.82
CA GLU A 143 -21.80 0.48 -30.03
C GLU A 143 -22.47 1.72 -30.67
N GLU A 144 -22.47 2.90 -29.99
CA GLU A 144 -23.23 4.08 -30.43
C GLU A 144 -22.40 5.25 -31.00
N THR A 145 -21.07 5.23 -30.92
CA THR A 145 -20.25 6.29 -31.55
C THR A 145 -19.68 5.89 -32.90
N CYS A 146 -20.52 5.48 -33.83
CA CYS A 146 -20.16 5.54 -35.24
C CYS A 146 -20.08 7.02 -35.64
N THR A 147 -19.03 7.73 -35.25
CA THR A 147 -18.67 8.98 -35.88
C THR A 147 -18.14 8.66 -37.27
N GLU A 148 -18.47 9.47 -38.27
CA GLU A 148 -18.06 9.30 -39.69
C GLU A 148 -16.52 9.21 -39.89
N SER A 149 -15.71 9.29 -38.80
CA SER A 149 -14.24 9.18 -38.80
C SER A 149 -13.70 7.77 -38.49
N GLY A 150 -14.53 6.78 -38.12
CA GLY A 150 -14.11 5.41 -37.93
C GLY A 150 -13.13 5.15 -36.77
N ASP A 151 -12.93 6.11 -35.89
CA ASP A 151 -12.04 6.01 -34.73
C ASP A 151 -12.86 5.63 -33.49
N GLU A 152 -13.06 4.33 -33.26
CA GLU A 152 -13.66 3.78 -32.04
C GLU A 152 -12.67 3.94 -30.90
N THR A 153 -12.75 5.03 -30.14
CA THR A 153 -11.99 5.18 -28.90
C THR A 153 -12.73 4.43 -27.79
N PRO A 154 -12.14 3.36 -27.23
CA PRO A 154 -12.78 2.63 -26.15
C PRO A 154 -12.98 3.56 -24.94
N VAL A 155 -14.20 3.55 -24.39
CA VAL A 155 -14.56 4.35 -23.22
C VAL A 155 -14.30 3.54 -21.96
N TRP A 156 -13.58 4.13 -21.02
CA TRP A 156 -13.38 3.55 -19.70
C TRP A 156 -14.07 4.37 -18.61
N SER A 157 -14.39 3.69 -17.53
CA SER A 157 -14.80 4.31 -16.28
C SER A 157 -14.07 3.65 -15.12
N VAL A 158 -13.76 4.43 -14.09
CA VAL A 158 -13.08 3.95 -12.89
C VAL A 158 -14.03 4.09 -11.71
N GLU A 159 -14.20 3.01 -10.95
CA GLU A 159 -14.89 3.03 -9.67
C GLU A 159 -13.87 2.85 -8.56
N ARG A 160 -13.74 3.83 -7.68
CA ARG A 160 -12.98 3.72 -6.45
C ARG A 160 -13.75 2.87 -5.46
N ILE A 161 -13.10 1.84 -4.92
CA ILE A 161 -13.66 0.99 -3.88
C ILE A 161 -12.97 1.30 -2.55
N ASP A 162 -13.70 1.86 -1.60
CA ASP A 162 -13.25 2.00 -0.22
C ASP A 162 -13.61 0.71 0.55
N ILE A 163 -12.59 -0.02 0.99
CA ILE A 163 -12.76 -1.30 1.67
C ILE A 163 -13.01 -1.05 3.17
N PRO A 164 -14.15 -1.53 3.71
CA PRO A 164 -14.45 -1.39 5.12
C PRO A 164 -13.35 -2.02 5.99
N HIS A 165 -12.94 -1.32 7.02
CA HIS A 165 -12.09 -1.87 8.07
C HIS A 165 -12.78 -1.68 9.40
N GLU A 166 -12.88 -2.72 10.20
CA GLU A 166 -13.38 -2.60 11.55
C GLU A 166 -12.45 -1.65 12.33
N LYS A 167 -12.98 -0.51 12.75
CA LYS A 167 -12.40 0.24 13.85
C LYS A 167 -12.43 -0.72 15.02
N GLY A 168 -11.27 -1.21 15.47
CA GLY A 168 -11.12 -2.29 16.42
C GLY A 168 -12.29 -2.39 17.39
N ALA A 169 -13.01 -3.50 17.34
CA ALA A 169 -14.03 -3.83 18.30
C ALA A 169 -13.38 -3.76 19.67
N GLY A 170 -13.78 -2.76 20.45
CA GLY A 170 -13.38 -2.65 21.84
C GLY A 170 -13.70 -4.01 22.49
N ARG A 171 -12.70 -4.61 23.15
CA ARG A 171 -12.90 -5.78 23.98
C ARG A 171 -14.19 -5.61 24.78
N PRO A 172 -15.11 -6.57 24.77
CA PRO A 172 -16.25 -6.54 25.69
C PRO A 172 -15.67 -6.44 27.11
N ALA A 173 -16.14 -5.47 27.86
CA ALA A 173 -15.85 -5.38 29.28
C ALA A 173 -16.46 -6.60 29.96
N ASP A 174 -15.64 -7.57 30.28
CA ASP A 174 -16.04 -8.70 31.13
C ASP A 174 -16.25 -8.15 32.56
N ARG A 175 -17.51 -7.98 32.92
CA ARG A 175 -17.95 -7.74 34.29
C ARG A 175 -18.19 -9.11 34.91
N SER A 176 -17.23 -9.63 35.61
CA SER A 176 -17.54 -10.58 36.67
C SER A 176 -16.56 -10.42 37.84
N ALA A 177 -17.21 -10.26 38.97
CA ALA A 177 -16.74 -9.93 40.29
C ALA A 177 -15.81 -10.92 40.96
N ASP A 178 -15.02 -10.33 41.88
CA ASP A 178 -14.59 -10.87 43.18
C ASP A 178 -14.06 -12.31 43.33
N ARG A 179 -12.78 -12.41 43.69
CA ARG A 179 -12.32 -12.93 44.99
C ARG A 179 -10.79 -12.85 45.16
N PRO A 180 -10.30 -12.61 46.39
CA PRO A 180 -8.89 -12.41 46.68
C PRO A 180 -8.16 -13.72 47.07
N GLY A 181 -6.87 -13.79 46.86
CA GLY A 181 -6.05 -14.81 47.46
C GLY A 181 -4.79 -15.19 46.72
N GLU A 182 -3.67 -14.83 47.37
CA GLU A 182 -2.37 -15.51 47.44
C GLU A 182 -1.32 -15.26 46.36
N ARG A 183 -0.24 -14.70 46.89
CA ARG A 183 1.10 -14.59 46.32
C ARG A 183 1.69 -15.95 45.96
N GLN A 184 2.32 -16.02 44.81
CA GLN A 184 3.61 -16.72 44.66
C GLN A 184 4.44 -16.05 43.57
N GLU A 185 5.62 -15.61 43.99
CA GLU A 185 6.72 -15.14 43.15
C GLU A 185 7.29 -16.30 42.32
N SER A 186 7.43 -16.09 41.04
CA SER A 186 8.46 -16.75 40.25
C SER A 186 8.86 -15.85 39.09
N SER A 187 10.09 -15.40 39.16
CA SER A 187 10.86 -14.63 38.22
C SER A 187 11.04 -15.38 36.90
N SER A 188 10.66 -14.80 35.79
CA SER A 188 11.36 -14.98 34.52
C SER A 188 11.07 -13.77 33.62
N GLY A 189 12.16 -13.05 33.30
CA GLY A 189 12.13 -11.82 32.52
C GLY A 189 11.57 -12.07 31.11
N LYS A 190 10.57 -11.26 30.79
CA LYS A 190 10.19 -10.97 29.41
C LYS A 190 10.42 -9.48 29.20
N SER A 191 11.22 -9.17 28.20
CA SER A 191 11.61 -7.84 27.75
C SER A 191 10.38 -6.94 27.51
N GLU A 192 10.43 -5.75 28.10
CA GLU A 192 9.44 -4.66 27.99
C GLU A 192 9.47 -3.93 26.62
N GLU A 193 9.62 -4.64 25.50
CA GLU A 193 9.82 -3.98 24.19
C GLU A 193 8.56 -3.84 23.31
N ASP A 194 7.36 -4.20 23.76
CA ASP A 194 6.17 -4.23 22.90
C ASP A 194 5.00 -3.41 23.42
N ARG A 195 5.22 -2.11 23.73
CA ARG A 195 4.12 -1.15 23.88
C ARG A 195 4.00 -0.29 22.63
N ASP A 196 2.81 -0.26 22.05
CA ASP A 196 2.43 0.50 20.87
C ASP A 196 3.05 1.91 20.86
N VAL A 197 3.95 2.15 19.91
CA VAL A 197 4.54 3.47 19.68
C VAL A 197 3.47 4.35 19.03
N ARG A 198 3.01 5.38 19.72
CA ARG A 198 2.08 6.37 19.14
C ARG A 198 2.79 7.15 18.04
N ILE A 199 2.35 6.94 16.82
CA ILE A 199 2.84 7.67 15.64
C ILE A 199 1.92 8.88 15.43
N PRO A 200 2.47 10.07 15.14
CA PRO A 200 1.66 11.26 14.88
C PRO A 200 0.77 11.08 13.67
N ASP A 201 -0.48 11.54 13.79
CA ASP A 201 -1.42 11.61 12.67
C ASP A 201 -1.00 12.78 11.75
N GLY A 202 -0.73 12.51 10.47
CA GLY A 202 -0.43 13.56 9.50
C GLY A 202 0.80 13.31 8.63
N ASP A 203 1.46 14.38 8.17
CA ASP A 203 2.67 14.35 7.32
C ASP A 203 3.87 13.76 8.06
N LEU A 204 3.94 12.43 8.11
CA LEU A 204 4.99 11.69 8.80
C LEU A 204 6.38 11.97 8.19
N LEU A 205 6.46 12.20 6.89
CA LEU A 205 7.69 12.56 6.20
C LEU A 205 8.20 13.94 6.67
N GLY A 206 7.30 14.91 6.78
CA GLY A 206 7.61 16.22 7.33
C GLY A 206 8.03 16.16 8.79
N VAL A 207 7.39 15.30 9.59
CA VAL A 207 7.75 15.06 10.98
C VAL A 207 9.16 14.45 11.08
N ILE A 208 9.46 13.37 10.35
CA ILE A 208 10.79 12.75 10.29
C ILE A 208 11.84 13.78 9.85
N THR A 209 11.56 14.56 8.82
CA THR A 209 12.47 15.62 8.33
C THR A 209 12.78 16.65 9.43
N LYS A 210 11.79 17.05 10.22
CA LYS A 210 11.96 17.97 11.35
C LYS A 210 12.80 17.35 12.48
N ILE A 211 12.57 16.06 12.79
CA ILE A 211 13.39 15.31 13.76
C ILE A 211 14.84 15.29 13.33
N LEU A 212 15.12 14.91 12.07
CA LEU A 212 16.49 14.87 11.53
C LEU A 212 17.21 16.21 11.62
N ARG A 213 16.52 17.31 11.24
CA ARG A 213 17.09 18.66 11.33
C ARG A 213 17.45 19.07 12.76
N ARG A 214 16.68 18.62 13.76
CA ARG A 214 16.95 18.88 15.17
C ARG A 214 18.07 18.00 15.70
N MET A 215 18.12 16.74 15.27
CA MET A 215 19.23 15.82 15.54
C MET A 215 20.55 16.34 14.99
N ASP A 216 20.59 16.82 13.74
CA ASP A 216 21.76 17.41 13.10
C ASP A 216 22.26 18.68 13.83
N LYS A 217 21.37 19.36 14.59
CA LYS A 217 21.71 20.48 15.50
C LYS A 217 22.15 20.02 16.89
N GLY A 218 22.33 18.72 17.13
CA GLY A 218 22.77 18.15 18.39
C GLY A 218 21.72 18.13 19.51
N GLN A 219 20.43 18.28 19.18
CA GLN A 219 19.38 18.18 20.21
C GLN A 219 19.21 16.73 20.67
N GLN A 220 19.00 16.56 22.00
CA GLN A 220 18.76 15.25 22.59
C GLN A 220 17.35 14.73 22.24
N VAL A 221 17.22 13.42 22.11
CA VAL A 221 15.98 12.72 21.71
C VAL A 221 14.79 13.11 22.59
N GLY A 222 14.94 13.10 23.92
CA GLY A 222 13.87 13.48 24.84
C GLY A 222 13.40 14.93 24.67
N LYS A 223 14.32 15.85 24.36
CA LYS A 223 13.99 17.24 24.07
C LYS A 223 13.27 17.39 22.73
N ILE A 224 13.69 16.66 21.71
CA ILE A 224 13.00 16.65 20.41
C ILE A 224 11.58 16.14 20.57
N ALA A 225 11.37 15.06 21.32
CA ALA A 225 10.05 14.50 21.60
C ALA A 225 9.14 15.48 22.30
N ALA A 226 9.63 16.10 23.38
CA ALA A 226 8.87 17.08 24.18
C ALA A 226 8.51 18.33 23.37
N ASP A 227 9.49 18.93 22.65
CA ASP A 227 9.30 20.14 21.86
C ASP A 227 8.35 19.96 20.68
N MET A 228 8.23 18.73 20.17
CA MET A 228 7.37 18.39 19.02
C MET A 228 6.05 17.72 19.42
N GLY A 229 5.84 17.44 20.71
CA GLY A 229 4.66 16.72 21.21
C GLY A 229 4.57 15.29 20.67
N LEU A 230 5.71 14.63 20.46
CA LEU A 230 5.80 13.30 19.88
C LEU A 230 6.09 12.24 20.95
N ASP A 231 5.71 11.00 20.65
CA ASP A 231 6.14 9.85 21.45
C ASP A 231 7.66 9.72 21.43
N GLN A 232 8.28 9.56 22.60
CA GLN A 232 9.75 9.49 22.70
C GLN A 232 10.30 8.26 21.98
N LYS A 233 9.63 7.09 22.05
CA LYS A 233 10.06 5.86 21.37
C LYS A 233 10.04 6.02 19.85
N PHE A 234 9.07 6.78 19.32
CA PHE A 234 9.04 7.12 17.91
C PHE A 234 10.26 7.94 17.48
N VAL A 235 10.61 8.98 18.25
CA VAL A 235 11.80 9.82 17.97
C VAL A 235 13.08 8.99 18.10
N GLU A 236 13.19 8.13 19.13
CA GLU A 236 14.31 7.21 19.30
C GLU A 236 14.48 6.26 18.12
N GLN A 237 13.39 5.72 17.59
CA GLN A 237 13.42 4.83 16.42
C GLN A 237 13.94 5.55 15.17
N VAL A 238 13.47 6.78 14.90
CA VAL A 238 13.98 7.61 13.80
C VAL A 238 15.48 7.87 13.95
N CYS A 239 15.91 8.28 15.15
CA CYS A 239 17.31 8.57 15.44
C CYS A 239 18.20 7.31 15.33
N ARG A 240 17.73 6.16 15.80
CA ARG A 240 18.44 4.89 15.69
C ARG A 240 18.68 4.52 14.22
N ILE A 241 17.66 4.62 13.38
CA ILE A 241 17.81 4.32 11.94
C ILE A 241 18.81 5.27 11.29
N ARG A 242 18.78 6.56 11.62
CA ARG A 242 19.75 7.55 11.09
C ARG A 242 21.20 7.23 11.48
N VAL A 243 21.41 6.81 12.72
CA VAL A 243 22.76 6.45 13.23
C VAL A 243 23.27 5.14 12.61
N THR A 244 22.42 4.14 12.49
CA THR A 244 22.80 2.81 11.94
C THR A 244 22.92 2.83 10.41
N HIS A 245 22.37 3.84 9.73
CA HIS A 245 22.43 3.99 8.27
C HIS A 245 22.86 5.41 7.90
N PRO A 246 24.15 5.72 7.95
CA PRO A 246 24.68 7.05 7.61
C PRO A 246 24.24 7.45 6.18
N GLY A 247 23.72 8.67 6.03
CA GLY A 247 23.25 9.18 4.73
C GLY A 247 21.80 8.84 4.37
N VAL A 248 21.08 8.06 5.19
CA VAL A 248 19.67 7.75 4.93
C VAL A 248 18.82 9.03 4.92
N THR A 249 17.94 9.15 3.93
CA THR A 249 16.96 10.26 3.81
C THR A 249 15.76 10.04 4.70
N ALA A 250 14.93 11.08 4.89
CA ALA A 250 13.66 10.95 5.63
C ALA A 250 12.73 9.90 5.01
N HIS A 251 12.69 9.76 3.68
CA HIS A 251 11.99 8.69 2.98
C HIS A 251 12.56 7.31 3.33
N GLY A 252 13.89 7.15 3.26
CA GLY A 252 14.52 5.88 3.58
C GLY A 252 14.38 5.47 5.05
N ILE A 253 14.24 6.45 5.97
CA ILE A 253 13.89 6.15 7.37
C ILE A 253 12.44 5.67 7.48
N LEU A 254 11.53 6.33 6.78
CA LEU A 254 10.14 5.93 6.72
C LEU A 254 10.00 4.50 6.23
N ASP A 255 10.64 4.16 5.11
CA ASP A 255 10.66 2.81 4.54
C ASP A 255 11.21 1.78 5.53
N LYS A 256 12.31 2.10 6.24
CA LYS A 256 12.93 1.21 7.24
C LYS A 256 12.09 1.03 8.51
N MET A 257 11.36 2.06 8.92
CA MET A 257 10.42 1.97 10.04
C MET A 257 9.26 1.03 9.69
N GLU A 258 8.83 1.02 8.44
CA GLU A 258 7.80 0.10 7.93
C GLU A 258 8.29 -1.35 7.88
N VAL A 259 9.52 -1.59 7.43
CA VAL A 259 10.13 -2.94 7.39
C VAL A 259 10.28 -3.55 8.78
N ASN A 260 10.70 -2.78 9.77
CA ASN A 260 10.88 -3.29 11.14
C ASN A 260 9.55 -3.64 11.84
N ARG A 261 8.41 -3.14 11.35
CA ARG A 261 7.06 -3.50 11.83
C ARG A 261 6.50 -4.78 11.20
N THR A 262 7.04 -5.19 10.06
CA THR A 262 6.58 -6.38 9.31
C THR A 262 7.42 -7.62 9.57
N GLY A 263 8.50 -7.51 10.32
CA GLY A 263 9.50 -8.56 10.55
C GLY A 263 9.26 -9.45 11.79
N ARG A 264 8.00 -9.58 12.26
CA ARG A 264 7.62 -10.56 13.30
C ARG A 264 6.35 -11.30 12.92
#